data_e0b1a2cbaaa8e845dbb1e57e102bdd0b
#
_entry.id   e0b1a2cbaaa8e845dbb1e57e102bdd0b
#
_cell.length_a   1.000
_cell.length_b   1.000
_cell.length_c   1.000
_cell.angle_alpha   90.00
_cell.angle_beta   90.00
_cell.angle_gamma   90.00
#
_symmetry.space_group_name_H-M   'P 1'
#
loop_
_entity.id
_entity.type
_entity.pdbx_description
1 polymer ?
#
loop_
_entity_poly.entity_id
_entity_poly.type
_entity_poly.pdbx_seq_one_letter_code
_entity_poly.pdbx_strand_id
1 'polypeptide(L)'
;MRFLSTILLFLFTCLAHAADPVADKPSLFVLVGAAGEEEFGKQFADAAAKWAKVADAAQAKLVAIGWKGAETNDLVRLQAALEAEAKDGTGEVWLVLLGHGTFDGKEARFNLRGPDLGASELAEWLKPIKRPVAVVNCASASGPFINKLAAPGRIVVTATRSGQEVNFTRFGGHFADAMSSAESDLDKDGQTSLLEAYLLASSRVAEFYTTEGRLATEHPLLDDNGDGLGTPPDWFRGVRAVKKAKEGASPDGLRAHQFVLVRSEQERKLPPAVRAKRDELELAIGKLRDEKAAMPEPEYYKLLEPMLLDLARLYQSVK
;
A
#
# COMPACT_ATOMS: atom_id res chain seq x y z
N MET A 1 -55.96 -19.55 45.09
CA MET A 1 -55.54 -18.72 43.99
C MET A 1 -54.02 -18.84 43.88
N ARG A 2 -53.54 -19.61 42.91
CA ARG A 2 -52.09 -19.83 42.63
C ARG A 2 -51.73 -18.99 41.42
N PHE A 3 -50.84 -18.01 41.61
CA PHE A 3 -50.28 -17.24 40.50
C PHE A 3 -49.11 -18.03 39.86
N LEU A 4 -49.26 -18.43 38.62
CA LEU A 4 -48.15 -18.92 37.77
C LEU A 4 -47.44 -17.68 37.16
N SER A 5 -46.18 -17.45 37.56
CA SER A 5 -45.30 -16.49 36.87
C SER A 5 -44.59 -17.20 35.74
N THR A 6 -44.94 -16.82 34.51
CA THR A 6 -44.27 -17.29 33.29
C THR A 6 -43.02 -16.41 33.04
N ILE A 7 -41.85 -16.98 33.22
CA ILE A 7 -40.57 -16.33 32.85
C ILE A 7 -40.35 -16.52 31.37
N LEU A 8 -40.42 -15.43 30.60
CA LEU A 8 -40.11 -15.40 29.17
C LEU A 8 -38.59 -15.24 28.98
N LEU A 9 -37.91 -16.33 28.62
CA LEU A 9 -36.48 -16.34 28.35
C LEU A 9 -36.24 -15.81 26.94
N PHE A 10 -35.75 -14.58 26.79
CA PHE A 10 -35.28 -14.04 25.52
C PHE A 10 -33.92 -14.66 25.16
N LEU A 11 -33.92 -15.61 24.23
CA LEU A 11 -32.68 -16.05 23.56
C LEU A 11 -32.22 -14.94 22.62
N PHE A 12 -31.18 -14.22 22.98
CA PHE A 12 -30.43 -13.36 22.07
C PHE A 12 -29.56 -14.28 21.21
N THR A 13 -30.01 -14.63 20.00
CA THR A 13 -29.15 -15.24 18.99
C THR A 13 -28.21 -14.17 18.46
N CYS A 14 -26.96 -14.19 18.91
CA CYS A 14 -25.86 -13.49 18.24
C CYS A 14 -25.69 -14.14 16.85
N LEU A 15 -26.25 -13.51 15.82
CA LEU A 15 -25.89 -13.80 14.43
C LEU A 15 -24.44 -13.37 14.25
N ALA A 16 -23.51 -14.35 14.38
CA ALA A 16 -22.17 -14.18 13.87
C ALA A 16 -22.32 -13.95 12.35
N HIS A 17 -22.13 -12.71 11.88
CA HIS A 17 -21.95 -12.45 10.47
C HIS A 17 -20.70 -13.22 10.04
N ALA A 18 -20.88 -14.30 9.30
CA ALA A 18 -19.78 -14.90 8.56
C ALA A 18 -19.26 -13.81 7.59
N ALA A 19 -18.00 -13.41 7.75
CA ALA A 19 -17.37 -12.48 6.83
C ALA A 19 -17.51 -13.01 5.39
N ASP A 20 -17.85 -12.13 4.47
CA ASP A 20 -17.94 -12.48 3.06
C ASP A 20 -16.56 -12.99 2.58
N PRO A 21 -16.41 -14.26 2.17
CA PRO A 21 -15.11 -14.79 1.77
C PRO A 21 -14.48 -14.05 0.59
N VAL A 22 -15.26 -13.26 -0.16
CA VAL A 22 -14.75 -12.38 -1.22
C VAL A 22 -14.05 -11.15 -0.63
N ALA A 23 -14.49 -10.64 0.51
CA ALA A 23 -13.91 -9.48 1.17
C ALA A 23 -12.55 -9.76 1.84
N ASP A 24 -12.20 -11.04 2.04
CA ASP A 24 -10.91 -11.46 2.63
C ASP A 24 -9.81 -11.68 1.58
N LYS A 25 -10.15 -11.65 0.28
CA LYS A 25 -9.16 -11.72 -0.79
C LYS A 25 -8.63 -10.34 -1.13
N PRO A 26 -7.33 -10.22 -1.46
CA PRO A 26 -6.79 -8.98 -1.99
C PRO A 26 -7.46 -8.60 -3.30
N SER A 27 -7.66 -7.30 -3.52
CA SER A 27 -8.10 -6.75 -4.80
C SER A 27 -6.97 -5.89 -5.38
N LEU A 28 -6.61 -6.14 -6.63
CA LEU A 28 -5.57 -5.41 -7.34
C LEU A 28 -6.18 -4.69 -8.55
N PHE A 29 -6.19 -3.38 -8.49
CA PHE A 29 -6.57 -2.49 -9.59
C PHE A 29 -5.30 -2.04 -10.31
N VAL A 30 -5.17 -2.36 -11.59
CA VAL A 30 -4.07 -1.91 -12.43
C VAL A 30 -4.62 -0.98 -13.50
N LEU A 31 -4.26 0.29 -13.41
CA LEU A 31 -4.65 1.32 -14.36
C LEU A 31 -3.48 1.61 -15.29
N VAL A 32 -3.70 1.44 -16.58
CA VAL A 32 -2.77 1.83 -17.63
C VAL A 32 -3.28 3.11 -18.28
N GLY A 33 -2.51 4.18 -18.14
CA GLY A 33 -2.84 5.49 -18.65
C GLY A 33 -2.70 5.61 -20.16
N ALA A 34 -3.05 6.78 -20.68
CA ALA A 34 -2.80 7.13 -22.07
C ALA A 34 -1.30 7.07 -22.37
N ALA A 35 -0.94 6.34 -23.41
CA ALA A 35 0.47 6.09 -23.77
C ALA A 35 1.19 7.36 -24.24
N GLY A 36 0.51 8.27 -24.93
CA GLY A 36 1.11 9.37 -25.67
C GLY A 36 1.89 8.83 -26.88
N GLU A 37 3.02 8.19 -26.64
CA GLU A 37 3.86 7.56 -27.66
C GLU A 37 3.85 6.02 -27.54
N GLU A 38 4.09 5.32 -28.66
CA GLU A 38 4.04 3.86 -28.72
C GLU A 38 5.05 3.19 -27.76
N GLU A 39 6.23 3.77 -27.62
CA GLU A 39 7.28 3.26 -26.75
C GLU A 39 6.84 3.21 -25.29
N PHE A 40 6.23 4.29 -24.78
CA PHE A 40 5.71 4.32 -23.41
C PHE A 40 4.55 3.34 -23.23
N GLY A 41 3.70 3.21 -24.26
CA GLY A 41 2.61 2.23 -24.24
C GLY A 41 3.10 0.79 -24.05
N LYS A 42 4.21 0.42 -24.70
CA LYS A 42 4.86 -0.88 -24.53
C LYS A 42 5.36 -1.06 -23.09
N GLN A 43 6.05 -0.07 -22.54
CA GLN A 43 6.58 -0.12 -21.17
C GLN A 43 5.46 -0.24 -20.12
N PHE A 44 4.36 0.51 -20.28
CA PHE A 44 3.21 0.40 -19.38
C PHE A 44 2.53 -0.98 -19.51
N ALA A 45 2.39 -1.50 -20.73
CA ALA A 45 1.82 -2.83 -20.94
C ALA A 45 2.69 -3.94 -20.35
N ASP A 46 4.01 -3.84 -20.45
CA ASP A 46 4.95 -4.78 -19.85
C ASP A 46 4.87 -4.76 -18.31
N ALA A 47 4.80 -3.57 -17.71
CA ALA A 47 4.62 -3.43 -16.27
C ALA A 47 3.26 -4.01 -15.84
N ALA A 48 2.18 -3.74 -16.57
CA ALA A 48 0.85 -4.30 -16.29
C ALA A 48 0.82 -5.84 -16.41
N ALA A 49 1.57 -6.41 -17.37
CA ALA A 49 1.71 -7.86 -17.51
C ALA A 49 2.43 -8.49 -16.29
N LYS A 50 3.42 -7.82 -15.72
CA LYS A 50 4.10 -8.24 -14.49
C LYS A 50 3.13 -8.21 -13.31
N TRP A 51 2.37 -7.14 -13.15
CA TRP A 51 1.35 -7.03 -12.12
C TRP A 51 0.25 -8.11 -12.23
N ALA A 52 -0.13 -8.50 -13.44
CA ALA A 52 -1.07 -9.61 -13.62
C ALA A 52 -0.52 -10.93 -13.08
N LYS A 53 0.78 -11.20 -13.28
CA LYS A 53 1.44 -12.39 -12.70
C LYS A 53 1.49 -12.31 -11.17
N VAL A 54 1.73 -11.12 -10.60
CA VAL A 54 1.70 -10.90 -9.16
C VAL A 54 0.29 -11.15 -8.61
N ALA A 55 -0.76 -10.69 -9.32
CA ALA A 55 -2.15 -10.95 -8.95
C ALA A 55 -2.47 -12.45 -8.92
N ASP A 56 -2.02 -13.20 -9.93
CA ASP A 56 -2.20 -14.65 -10.00
C ASP A 56 -1.49 -15.36 -8.82
N ALA A 57 -0.24 -14.99 -8.53
CA ALA A 57 0.52 -15.54 -7.41
C ALA A 57 -0.12 -15.23 -6.05
N ALA A 58 -0.71 -14.05 -5.91
CA ALA A 58 -1.43 -13.61 -4.71
C ALA A 58 -2.86 -14.17 -4.62
N GLN A 59 -3.37 -14.81 -5.68
CA GLN A 59 -4.78 -15.18 -5.83
C GLN A 59 -5.72 -13.98 -5.64
N ALA A 60 -5.26 -12.78 -6.04
CA ALA A 60 -5.98 -11.53 -5.90
C ALA A 60 -7.05 -11.37 -7.01
N LYS A 61 -8.11 -10.64 -6.70
CA LYS A 61 -9.07 -10.17 -7.72
C LYS A 61 -8.38 -9.08 -8.56
N LEU A 62 -8.07 -9.39 -9.82
CA LEU A 62 -7.48 -8.41 -10.74
C LEU A 62 -8.56 -7.61 -11.48
N VAL A 63 -8.45 -6.28 -11.42
CA VAL A 63 -9.23 -5.33 -12.21
C VAL A 63 -8.26 -4.51 -13.05
N ALA A 64 -8.18 -4.81 -14.35
CA ALA A 64 -7.29 -4.11 -15.28
C ALA A 64 -8.09 -3.13 -16.15
N ILE A 65 -7.68 -1.86 -16.14
CA ILE A 65 -8.30 -0.76 -16.88
C ILE A 65 -7.23 -0.09 -17.73
N GLY A 66 -7.56 0.22 -18.99
CA GLY A 66 -6.62 0.88 -19.90
C GLY A 66 -5.60 -0.04 -20.57
N TRP A 67 -5.40 -1.26 -20.08
CA TRP A 67 -4.35 -2.17 -20.57
C TRP A 67 -4.71 -2.91 -21.87
N LYS A 68 -5.93 -3.46 -21.94
CA LYS A 68 -6.43 -4.22 -23.09
C LYS A 68 -7.78 -3.69 -23.50
N GLY A 69 -8.08 -3.78 -24.80
CA GLY A 69 -9.36 -3.34 -25.36
C GLY A 69 -9.36 -1.90 -25.90
N ALA A 70 -10.39 -1.59 -26.67
CA ALA A 70 -10.55 -0.30 -27.35
C ALA A 70 -11.40 0.72 -26.57
N GLU A 71 -11.84 0.38 -25.36
CA GLU A 71 -12.67 1.27 -24.56
C GLU A 71 -11.85 2.49 -24.12
N THR A 72 -12.47 3.66 -24.16
CA THR A 72 -11.81 4.96 -23.93
C THR A 72 -12.39 5.72 -22.73
N ASN A 73 -13.25 5.10 -21.94
CA ASN A 73 -13.90 5.72 -20.78
C ASN A 73 -13.36 5.13 -19.47
N ASP A 74 -12.03 5.19 -19.32
CA ASP A 74 -11.33 4.52 -18.22
C ASP A 74 -11.67 5.12 -16.86
N LEU A 75 -11.95 6.44 -16.79
CA LEU A 75 -12.34 7.11 -15.55
C LEU A 75 -13.65 6.54 -14.98
N VAL A 76 -14.68 6.43 -15.82
CA VAL A 76 -15.99 5.88 -15.41
C VAL A 76 -15.88 4.41 -15.03
N ARG A 77 -15.05 3.65 -15.77
CA ARG A 77 -14.79 2.23 -15.45
C ARG A 77 -14.11 2.06 -14.09
N LEU A 78 -13.15 2.93 -13.76
CA LEU A 78 -12.51 2.92 -12.46
C LEU A 78 -13.51 3.26 -11.36
N GLN A 79 -14.29 4.33 -11.52
CA GLN A 79 -15.29 4.71 -10.54
C GLN A 79 -16.27 3.57 -10.27
N ALA A 80 -16.86 2.99 -11.31
CA ALA A 80 -17.77 1.87 -11.18
C ALA A 80 -17.16 0.64 -10.51
N ALA A 81 -15.87 0.34 -10.83
CA ALA A 81 -15.16 -0.77 -10.23
C ALA A 81 -14.87 -0.55 -8.73
N LEU A 82 -14.51 0.68 -8.33
CA LEU A 82 -14.31 1.04 -6.92
C LEU A 82 -15.65 1.10 -6.15
N GLU A 83 -16.72 1.55 -6.78
CA GLU A 83 -18.07 1.53 -6.19
C GLU A 83 -18.58 0.09 -5.94
N ALA A 84 -18.26 -0.83 -6.85
CA ALA A 84 -18.61 -2.24 -6.75
C ALA A 84 -17.68 -3.03 -5.80
N GLU A 85 -16.55 -2.45 -5.38
CA GLU A 85 -15.60 -3.13 -4.48
C GLU A 85 -16.18 -3.24 -3.07
N ALA A 86 -15.89 -4.36 -2.38
CA ALA A 86 -16.25 -4.56 -0.98
C ALA A 86 -15.62 -3.48 -0.10
N LYS A 87 -16.43 -2.82 0.73
CA LYS A 87 -15.98 -1.69 1.55
C LYS A 87 -15.33 -2.16 2.85
N ASP A 88 -15.79 -3.26 3.40
CA ASP A 88 -15.32 -3.87 4.64
C ASP A 88 -14.62 -5.21 4.33
N GLY A 89 -13.76 -5.67 5.23
CA GLY A 89 -13.02 -6.94 5.09
C GLY A 89 -11.56 -6.79 5.45
N THR A 90 -10.84 -7.91 5.46
CA THR A 90 -9.42 -7.98 5.84
C THR A 90 -8.46 -8.00 4.65
N GLY A 91 -8.94 -8.34 3.45
CA GLY A 91 -8.13 -8.35 2.24
C GLY A 91 -7.72 -6.94 1.81
N GLU A 92 -6.48 -6.77 1.41
CA GLU A 92 -5.94 -5.47 1.01
C GLU A 92 -6.49 -5.03 -0.35
N VAL A 93 -6.62 -3.73 -0.54
CA VAL A 93 -6.94 -3.11 -1.83
C VAL A 93 -5.69 -2.40 -2.36
N TRP A 94 -5.19 -2.86 -3.49
CA TRP A 94 -4.06 -2.27 -4.19
C TRP A 94 -4.55 -1.52 -5.41
N LEU A 95 -4.08 -0.29 -5.61
CA LEU A 95 -4.34 0.53 -6.77
C LEU A 95 -3.02 0.98 -7.38
N VAL A 96 -2.69 0.49 -8.57
CA VAL A 96 -1.44 0.76 -9.27
C VAL A 96 -1.72 1.57 -10.52
N LEU A 97 -1.12 2.75 -10.62
CA LEU A 97 -1.26 3.69 -11.73
C LEU A 97 0.02 3.70 -12.57
N LEU A 98 -0.05 3.17 -13.79
CA LEU A 98 1.07 3.02 -14.75
C LEU A 98 0.83 3.96 -15.94
N GLY A 99 1.50 5.09 -15.97
CA GLY A 99 1.24 6.08 -17.01
C GLY A 99 1.94 7.40 -16.79
N HIS A 100 1.45 8.40 -17.48
CA HIS A 100 1.84 9.80 -17.33
C HIS A 100 0.92 10.52 -16.34
N GLY A 101 1.41 11.63 -15.83
CA GLY A 101 0.61 12.53 -15.01
C GLY A 101 0.94 13.99 -15.31
N THR A 102 0.03 14.85 -14.93
CA THR A 102 0.11 16.30 -15.12
C THR A 102 -0.19 17.02 -13.81
N PHE A 103 0.30 18.24 -13.68
CA PHE A 103 0.02 19.11 -12.53
C PHE A 103 -0.17 20.55 -13.02
N ASP A 104 -1.30 21.16 -12.69
CA ASP A 104 -1.67 22.52 -13.12
C ASP A 104 -1.33 23.60 -12.08
N GLY A 105 -0.58 23.24 -11.02
CA GLY A 105 -0.26 24.11 -9.88
C GLY A 105 -1.24 23.99 -8.72
N LYS A 106 -2.37 23.28 -8.88
CA LYS A 106 -3.39 23.07 -7.86
C LYS A 106 -3.76 21.60 -7.71
N GLU A 107 -3.97 20.92 -8.84
CA GLU A 107 -4.41 19.52 -8.89
C GLU A 107 -3.46 18.69 -9.73
N ALA A 108 -3.02 17.57 -9.18
CA ALA A 108 -2.32 16.53 -9.93
C ALA A 108 -3.33 15.55 -10.52
N ARG A 109 -3.06 15.13 -11.76
CA ARG A 109 -3.93 14.21 -12.50
C ARG A 109 -3.11 13.05 -13.05
N PHE A 110 -3.70 11.88 -13.05
CA PHE A 110 -3.21 10.72 -13.79
C PHE A 110 -3.90 10.68 -15.15
N ASN A 111 -3.12 10.62 -16.22
CA ASN A 111 -3.63 10.77 -17.58
C ASN A 111 -4.24 9.47 -18.08
N LEU A 112 -5.54 9.43 -18.30
CA LEU A 112 -6.30 8.29 -18.77
C LEU A 112 -6.66 8.43 -20.26
N ARG A 113 -7.17 7.34 -20.83
CA ARG A 113 -7.88 7.41 -22.12
C ARG A 113 -9.29 7.95 -21.86
N GLY A 114 -9.49 9.21 -22.21
CA GLY A 114 -10.67 10.02 -21.89
C GLY A 114 -10.36 11.06 -20.83
N PRO A 115 -11.28 11.39 -19.94
CA PRO A 115 -10.99 12.34 -18.85
C PRO A 115 -9.94 11.79 -17.87
N ASP A 116 -9.06 12.66 -17.40
CA ASP A 116 -7.99 12.32 -16.45
C ASP A 116 -8.52 12.15 -15.03
N LEU A 117 -7.85 11.29 -14.25
CA LEU A 117 -8.16 11.07 -12.84
C LEU A 117 -7.48 12.10 -11.95
N GLY A 118 -8.27 12.94 -11.29
CA GLY A 118 -7.78 13.89 -10.28
C GLY A 118 -7.44 13.21 -8.95
N ALA A 119 -6.40 13.71 -8.29
CA ALA A 119 -6.00 13.21 -6.97
C ALA A 119 -7.11 13.40 -5.93
N SER A 120 -7.78 14.56 -5.94
CA SER A 120 -8.91 14.86 -5.04
C SER A 120 -10.12 13.97 -5.32
N GLU A 121 -10.41 13.68 -6.58
CA GLU A 121 -11.49 12.79 -6.99
C GLU A 121 -11.25 11.35 -6.51
N LEU A 122 -10.05 10.83 -6.71
CA LEU A 122 -9.66 9.51 -6.20
C LEU A 122 -9.77 9.43 -4.67
N ALA A 123 -9.37 10.50 -3.96
CA ALA A 123 -9.50 10.57 -2.51
C ALA A 123 -10.95 10.37 -2.05
N GLU A 124 -11.92 11.01 -2.73
CA GLU A 124 -13.35 10.85 -2.43
C GLU A 124 -13.83 9.40 -2.69
N TRP A 125 -13.44 8.79 -3.80
CA TRP A 125 -13.84 7.42 -4.12
C TRP A 125 -13.28 6.37 -3.17
N LEU A 126 -12.11 6.64 -2.57
CA LEU A 126 -11.49 5.75 -1.59
C LEU A 126 -12.01 5.91 -0.15
N LYS A 127 -12.75 7.01 0.16
CA LYS A 127 -13.29 7.24 1.52
C LYS A 127 -14.19 6.12 2.06
N PRO A 128 -15.08 5.51 1.26
CA PRO A 128 -15.95 4.46 1.75
C PRO A 128 -15.23 3.14 2.04
N ILE A 129 -14.01 2.94 1.50
CA ILE A 129 -13.25 1.69 1.65
C ILE A 129 -12.55 1.71 2.99
N LYS A 130 -12.93 0.79 3.89
CA LYS A 130 -12.35 0.62 5.22
C LYS A 130 -11.29 -0.47 5.27
N ARG A 131 -11.18 -1.28 4.21
CA ARG A 131 -10.10 -2.25 4.02
C ARG A 131 -8.75 -1.53 3.95
N PRO A 132 -7.63 -2.18 4.31
CA PRO A 132 -6.30 -1.60 4.10
C PRO A 132 -6.09 -1.27 2.61
N VAL A 133 -5.64 -0.04 2.31
CA VAL A 133 -5.47 0.44 0.92
C VAL A 133 -4.02 0.85 0.67
N ALA A 134 -3.45 0.38 -0.43
CA ALA A 134 -2.21 0.92 -0.99
C ALA A 134 -2.46 1.54 -2.37
N VAL A 135 -1.99 2.77 -2.57
CA VAL A 135 -1.98 3.43 -3.87
C VAL A 135 -0.53 3.61 -4.31
N VAL A 136 -0.15 3.01 -5.43
CA VAL A 136 1.17 3.13 -6.04
C VAL A 136 1.03 3.93 -7.33
N ASN A 137 1.28 5.23 -7.26
CA ASN A 137 1.22 6.11 -8.42
C ASN A 137 2.60 6.23 -9.07
N CYS A 138 2.79 5.51 -10.17
CA CYS A 138 4.03 5.44 -10.91
C CYS A 138 4.17 6.54 -12.00
N ALA A 139 3.28 7.52 -12.02
CA ALA A 139 3.28 8.57 -13.04
C ALA A 139 4.22 9.74 -12.71
N SER A 140 4.57 10.49 -13.76
CA SER A 140 5.14 11.84 -13.59
C SER A 140 4.18 12.74 -12.80
N ALA A 141 4.69 13.79 -12.19
CA ALA A 141 3.91 14.75 -11.38
C ALA A 141 3.04 14.13 -10.27
N SER A 142 3.36 12.89 -9.84
CA SER A 142 2.55 12.14 -8.87
C SER A 142 2.67 12.62 -7.42
N GLY A 143 3.72 13.35 -7.06
CA GLY A 143 3.99 13.77 -5.67
C GLY A 143 2.79 14.37 -4.93
N PRO A 144 2.00 15.29 -5.52
CA PRO A 144 0.85 15.89 -4.83
C PRO A 144 -0.28 14.90 -4.49
N PHE A 145 -0.29 13.68 -5.07
CA PHE A 145 -1.24 12.64 -4.67
C PHE A 145 -1.08 12.25 -3.19
N ILE A 146 0.16 12.28 -2.64
CA ILE A 146 0.39 12.02 -1.20
C ILE A 146 -0.50 12.93 -0.37
N ASN A 147 -0.44 14.25 -0.57
CA ASN A 147 -1.18 15.21 0.24
C ASN A 147 -2.71 15.06 0.14
N LYS A 148 -3.21 14.52 -0.97
CA LYS A 148 -4.66 14.33 -1.20
C LYS A 148 -5.16 12.98 -0.71
N LEU A 149 -4.31 11.95 -0.82
CA LEU A 149 -4.68 10.59 -0.50
C LEU A 149 -4.33 10.17 0.93
N ALA A 150 -3.43 10.89 1.61
CA ALA A 150 -3.02 10.59 2.98
C ALA A 150 -4.23 10.41 3.90
N ALA A 151 -4.29 9.27 4.57
CA ALA A 151 -5.36 8.93 5.51
C ALA A 151 -4.91 7.77 6.43
N PRO A 152 -5.44 7.66 7.64
CA PRO A 152 -5.16 6.52 8.52
C PRO A 152 -5.47 5.18 7.82
N GLY A 153 -4.52 4.24 7.86
CA GLY A 153 -4.68 2.91 7.25
C GLY A 153 -4.45 2.87 5.74
N ARG A 154 -4.09 3.97 5.12
CA ARG A 154 -3.73 4.06 3.70
C ARG A 154 -2.24 4.23 3.53
N ILE A 155 -1.69 3.55 2.53
CA ILE A 155 -0.31 3.70 2.08
C ILE A 155 -0.33 4.38 0.72
N VAL A 156 0.51 5.39 0.53
CA VAL A 156 0.63 6.10 -0.74
C VAL A 156 2.09 6.11 -1.16
N VAL A 157 2.38 5.54 -2.32
CA VAL A 157 3.69 5.60 -2.98
C VAL A 157 3.56 6.43 -4.23
N THR A 158 4.50 7.34 -4.45
CA THR A 158 4.57 8.14 -5.67
C THR A 158 5.95 8.01 -6.32
N ALA A 159 6.00 8.07 -7.66
CA ALA A 159 7.27 8.04 -8.42
C ALA A 159 8.02 9.37 -8.33
N THR A 160 7.33 10.46 -7.99
CA THR A 160 7.89 11.80 -7.93
C THR A 160 7.60 12.46 -6.59
N ARG A 161 8.45 13.38 -6.17
CA ARG A 161 8.28 14.15 -4.91
C ARG A 161 7.45 15.41 -5.09
N SER A 162 7.23 15.84 -6.34
CA SER A 162 6.49 17.08 -6.61
C SER A 162 5.73 16.99 -7.94
N GLY A 163 4.79 17.91 -8.13
CA GLY A 163 4.09 18.09 -9.40
C GLY A 163 4.96 18.69 -10.52
N GLN A 164 6.18 19.15 -10.20
CA GLN A 164 7.11 19.73 -11.19
C GLN A 164 8.04 18.67 -11.83
N GLU A 165 8.04 17.44 -11.33
CA GLU A 165 8.78 16.33 -11.93
C GLU A 165 7.91 15.69 -13.02
N VAL A 166 7.92 16.32 -14.19
CA VAL A 166 7.01 16.03 -15.33
C VAL A 166 7.60 15.06 -16.36
N ASN A 167 8.86 14.65 -16.20
CA ASN A 167 9.49 13.70 -17.11
C ASN A 167 8.93 12.29 -16.92
N PHE A 168 9.07 11.47 -17.96
CA PHE A 168 8.74 10.04 -17.87
C PHE A 168 9.46 9.37 -16.70
N THR A 169 8.73 8.60 -15.92
CA THR A 169 9.25 7.88 -14.73
C THR A 169 9.53 6.41 -15.07
N ARG A 170 10.62 5.89 -14.57
CA ARG A 170 11.03 4.48 -14.67
C ARG A 170 10.59 3.65 -13.49
N PHE A 171 10.25 4.35 -12.41
CA PHE A 171 9.88 3.75 -11.13
C PHE A 171 8.84 2.62 -11.28
N GLY A 172 7.80 2.82 -12.09
CA GLY A 172 6.71 1.85 -12.25
C GLY A 172 7.16 0.50 -12.82
N GLY A 173 8.09 0.51 -13.79
CA GLY A 173 8.69 -0.71 -14.34
C GLY A 173 9.52 -1.45 -13.29
N HIS A 174 10.37 -0.73 -12.56
CA HIS A 174 11.21 -1.29 -11.50
C HIS A 174 10.38 -1.78 -10.31
N PHE A 175 9.30 -1.08 -9.97
CA PHE A 175 8.42 -1.51 -8.89
C PHE A 175 7.68 -2.81 -9.23
N ALA A 176 7.19 -2.95 -10.47
CA ALA A 176 6.58 -4.19 -10.93
C ALA A 176 7.57 -5.37 -10.92
N ASP A 177 8.84 -5.13 -11.27
CA ASP A 177 9.91 -6.13 -11.16
C ASP A 177 10.20 -6.49 -9.70
N ALA A 178 10.28 -5.49 -8.83
CA ALA A 178 10.57 -5.68 -7.42
C ALA A 178 9.53 -6.55 -6.72
N MET A 179 8.24 -6.43 -7.07
CA MET A 179 7.16 -7.24 -6.46
C MET A 179 7.30 -8.76 -6.66
N SER A 180 8.14 -9.21 -7.57
CA SER A 180 8.41 -10.64 -7.83
C SER A 180 9.89 -11.01 -7.76
N SER A 181 10.75 -10.09 -7.33
CA SER A 181 12.19 -10.32 -7.25
C SER A 181 12.60 -10.85 -5.88
N ALA A 182 13.37 -11.93 -5.84
CA ALA A 182 13.98 -12.40 -4.59
C ALA A 182 14.99 -11.41 -3.98
N GLU A 183 15.48 -10.44 -4.75
CA GLU A 183 16.35 -9.36 -4.24
C GLU A 183 15.60 -8.39 -3.34
N SER A 184 14.29 -8.29 -3.50
CA SER A 184 13.45 -7.40 -2.71
C SER A 184 13.33 -7.83 -1.25
N ASP A 185 13.40 -9.13 -0.98
CA ASP A 185 13.32 -9.70 0.37
C ASP A 185 14.58 -9.32 1.18
N LEU A 186 14.56 -8.13 1.79
CA LEU A 186 15.70 -7.54 2.49
C LEU A 186 15.90 -8.12 3.89
N ASP A 187 14.83 -8.50 4.57
CA ASP A 187 14.85 -9.07 5.92
C ASP A 187 14.83 -10.61 5.94
N LYS A 188 14.69 -11.24 4.75
CA LYS A 188 14.75 -12.70 4.53
C LYS A 188 13.61 -13.46 5.20
N ASP A 189 12.42 -12.88 5.24
CA ASP A 189 11.21 -13.54 5.74
C ASP A 189 10.50 -14.42 4.68
N GLY A 190 11.00 -14.41 3.44
CA GLY A 190 10.47 -15.16 2.30
C GLY A 190 9.30 -14.49 1.58
N GLN A 191 9.13 -13.18 1.78
CA GLN A 191 8.11 -12.37 1.15
C GLN A 191 8.72 -11.08 0.59
N THR A 192 7.92 -10.33 -0.15
CA THR A 192 8.25 -8.96 -0.54
C THR A 192 7.14 -8.04 -0.05
N SER A 193 7.45 -7.21 0.92
CA SER A 193 6.56 -6.16 1.38
C SER A 193 6.53 -4.98 0.40
N LEU A 194 5.52 -4.12 0.54
CA LEU A 194 5.43 -2.88 -0.24
C LEU A 194 6.64 -1.97 0.00
N LEU A 195 7.13 -1.90 1.25
CA LEU A 195 8.34 -1.13 1.60
C LEU A 195 9.57 -1.64 0.86
N GLU A 196 9.79 -2.94 0.85
CA GLU A 196 10.95 -3.56 0.20
C GLU A 196 10.91 -3.38 -1.32
N ALA A 197 9.74 -3.55 -1.94
CA ALA A 197 9.54 -3.24 -3.36
C ALA A 197 9.81 -1.76 -3.66
N TYR A 198 9.37 -0.84 -2.80
CA TYR A 198 9.65 0.59 -2.89
C TYR A 198 11.14 0.89 -2.83
N LEU A 199 11.85 0.27 -1.88
CA LEU A 199 13.29 0.50 -1.68
C LEU A 199 14.11 -0.05 -2.85
N LEU A 200 13.83 -1.27 -3.33
CA LEU A 200 14.53 -1.84 -4.47
C LEU A 200 14.24 -1.05 -5.76
N ALA A 201 12.99 -0.71 -6.03
CA ALA A 201 12.62 0.08 -7.20
C ALA A 201 13.31 1.46 -7.20
N SER A 202 13.34 2.11 -6.05
CA SER A 202 14.02 3.41 -5.87
C SER A 202 15.52 3.32 -6.06
N SER A 203 16.16 2.23 -5.58
CA SER A 203 17.58 1.97 -5.80
C SER A 203 17.90 1.80 -7.28
N ARG A 204 17.08 1.04 -8.02
CA ARG A 204 17.26 0.83 -9.47
C ARG A 204 17.05 2.11 -10.28
N VAL A 205 16.13 2.97 -9.86
CA VAL A 205 15.96 4.31 -10.43
C VAL A 205 17.23 5.14 -10.23
N ALA A 206 17.76 5.19 -9.01
CA ALA A 206 18.98 5.93 -8.71
C ALA A 206 20.20 5.38 -9.50
N GLU A 207 20.33 4.06 -9.59
CA GLU A 207 21.36 3.39 -10.37
C GLU A 207 21.28 3.75 -11.85
N PHE A 208 20.08 3.75 -12.44
CA PHE A 208 19.88 4.17 -13.83
C PHE A 208 20.45 5.57 -14.09
N TYR A 209 20.06 6.57 -13.29
CA TYR A 209 20.53 7.94 -13.47
C TYR A 209 22.03 8.09 -13.27
N THR A 210 22.59 7.36 -12.32
CA THR A 210 24.03 7.35 -12.04
C THR A 210 24.81 6.73 -13.22
N THR A 211 24.37 5.59 -13.73
CA THR A 211 25.01 4.86 -14.83
C THR A 211 24.94 5.66 -16.13
N GLU A 212 23.81 6.32 -16.40
CA GLU A 212 23.63 7.16 -17.58
C GLU A 212 24.30 8.55 -17.46
N GLY A 213 24.89 8.88 -16.31
CA GLY A 213 25.48 10.18 -16.06
C GLY A 213 24.49 11.34 -16.14
N ARG A 214 23.22 11.10 -15.77
CA ARG A 214 22.11 12.07 -15.83
C ARG A 214 21.71 12.55 -14.45
N LEU A 215 21.18 13.76 -14.38
CA LEU A 215 20.49 14.23 -13.18
C LEU A 215 19.15 13.48 -13.04
N ALA A 216 18.86 13.03 -11.82
CA ALA A 216 17.58 12.38 -11.54
C ALA A 216 16.42 13.35 -11.73
N THR A 217 15.38 12.91 -12.44
CA THR A 217 14.16 13.67 -12.71
C THR A 217 12.92 13.04 -12.06
N GLU A 218 13.10 12.00 -11.29
CA GLU A 218 12.09 11.34 -10.46
C GLU A 218 12.68 11.01 -9.09
N HIS A 219 11.89 11.26 -8.04
CA HIS A 219 12.28 11.04 -6.65
C HIS A 219 11.10 10.42 -5.91
N PRO A 220 11.07 9.10 -5.78
CA PRO A 220 9.95 8.41 -5.14
C PRO A 220 9.77 8.79 -3.67
N LEU A 221 8.51 8.80 -3.23
CA LEU A 221 8.13 9.02 -1.84
C LEU A 221 7.15 7.95 -1.37
N LEU A 222 7.16 7.67 -0.07
CA LEU A 222 6.25 6.78 0.63
C LEU A 222 5.61 7.51 1.81
N ASP A 223 4.28 7.47 1.92
CA ASP A 223 3.50 7.86 3.11
C ASP A 223 2.68 6.64 3.56
N ASP A 224 2.90 6.14 4.77
CA ASP A 224 2.12 5.04 5.34
C ASP A 224 1.53 5.35 6.73
N ASN A 225 1.82 6.52 7.27
CA ASN A 225 1.30 6.99 8.54
C ASN A 225 0.08 7.95 8.37
N GLY A 226 -0.15 8.44 7.15
CA GLY A 226 -1.28 9.27 6.76
C GLY A 226 -1.12 10.74 7.13
N ASP A 227 0.11 11.22 7.35
CA ASP A 227 0.37 12.63 7.68
C ASP A 227 0.56 13.52 6.44
N GLY A 228 0.63 12.91 5.24
CA GLY A 228 0.82 13.62 3.98
C GLY A 228 2.25 14.08 3.73
N LEU A 229 3.20 13.60 4.51
CA LEU A 229 4.63 13.91 4.40
C LEU A 229 5.39 12.65 3.98
N GLY A 230 5.63 12.51 2.68
CA GLY A 230 6.29 11.31 2.17
C GLY A 230 7.75 11.21 2.58
N THR A 231 8.17 10.00 2.97
CA THR A 231 9.54 9.65 3.33
C THR A 231 10.31 9.17 2.09
N PRO A 232 11.47 9.79 1.76
CA PRO A 232 12.29 9.37 0.63
C PRO A 232 13.11 8.11 0.96
N PRO A 233 13.53 7.31 -0.07
CA PRO A 233 14.21 6.02 0.14
C PRO A 233 15.57 6.14 0.83
N ASP A 234 16.28 7.26 0.68
CA ASP A 234 17.59 7.48 1.32
C ASP A 234 17.52 7.70 2.85
N TRP A 235 16.29 7.72 3.41
CA TRP A 235 16.07 7.74 4.85
C TRP A 235 16.09 6.35 5.47
N PHE A 236 16.12 5.29 4.66
CA PHE A 236 16.08 3.91 5.13
C PHE A 236 17.49 3.27 5.16
N ARG A 237 17.70 2.34 6.10
CA ARG A 237 18.76 1.34 6.10
C ARG A 237 18.12 -0.03 6.30
N GLY A 238 18.21 -0.90 5.26
CA GLY A 238 17.33 -2.05 5.18
C GLY A 238 15.87 -1.57 5.25
N VAL A 239 15.03 -2.28 5.93
CA VAL A 239 13.59 -1.95 6.09
C VAL A 239 13.29 -0.90 7.17
N ARG A 240 14.29 -0.19 7.67
CA ARG A 240 14.14 0.73 8.80
C ARG A 240 14.49 2.17 8.42
N ALA A 241 13.59 3.11 8.69
CA ALA A 241 13.89 4.53 8.63
C ALA A 241 14.85 4.93 9.75
N VAL A 242 15.96 5.63 9.40
CA VAL A 242 17.03 6.07 10.33
C VAL A 242 17.15 7.59 10.41
N LYS A 243 16.40 8.32 9.57
CA LYS A 243 16.29 9.77 9.59
C LYS A 243 14.88 10.17 9.99
N LYS A 244 14.73 11.35 10.57
CA LYS A 244 13.44 11.95 10.96
C LYS A 244 13.33 13.35 10.36
N ALA A 245 12.11 13.78 10.08
CA ALA A 245 11.84 15.15 9.70
C ALA A 245 12.21 16.12 10.83
N LYS A 246 12.61 17.35 10.48
CA LYS A 246 13.04 18.38 11.45
C LYS A 246 11.94 18.75 12.46
N GLU A 247 10.68 18.65 12.05
CA GLU A 247 9.49 19.02 12.84
C GLU A 247 8.94 17.86 13.68
N GLY A 248 9.68 16.74 13.78
CA GLY A 248 9.31 15.63 14.66
C GLY A 248 8.23 14.71 14.10
N ALA A 249 7.86 14.82 12.80
CA ALA A 249 6.98 13.87 12.15
C ALA A 249 7.54 12.45 12.27
N SER A 250 6.67 11.47 12.50
CA SER A 250 7.05 10.06 12.54
C SER A 250 7.47 9.61 11.13
N PRO A 251 8.59 8.88 10.99
CA PRO A 251 8.96 8.34 9.69
C PRO A 251 7.98 7.24 9.27
N ASP A 252 7.82 7.11 7.96
CA ASP A 252 7.05 6.02 7.35
C ASP A 252 7.85 4.72 7.33
N GLY A 253 7.19 3.65 6.87
CA GLY A 253 7.77 2.36 6.57
C GLY A 253 7.25 1.20 7.43
N LEU A 254 6.77 1.46 8.65
CA LEU A 254 6.32 0.40 9.55
C LEU A 254 5.10 -0.35 8.99
N ARG A 255 4.13 0.37 8.47
CA ARG A 255 2.91 -0.21 7.90
C ARG A 255 3.16 -0.77 6.50
N ALA A 256 3.96 -0.07 5.70
CA ALA A 256 4.35 -0.53 4.37
C ALA A 256 5.19 -1.82 4.41
N HIS A 257 5.95 -2.05 5.48
CA HIS A 257 6.69 -3.29 5.71
C HIS A 257 5.77 -4.48 6.02
N GLN A 258 4.61 -4.24 6.63
CA GLN A 258 3.60 -5.27 6.89
C GLN A 258 2.65 -5.52 5.70
N PHE A 259 2.72 -4.68 4.66
CA PHE A 259 1.79 -4.72 3.54
C PHE A 259 2.32 -5.62 2.41
N VAL A 260 1.89 -6.88 2.42
CA VAL A 260 2.39 -7.96 1.55
C VAL A 260 1.27 -8.49 0.66
N LEU A 261 1.43 -8.40 -0.66
CA LEU A 261 0.43 -8.91 -1.61
C LEU A 261 0.60 -10.42 -1.85
N VAL A 262 1.83 -10.87 -2.10
CA VAL A 262 2.14 -12.30 -2.31
C VAL A 262 2.72 -12.88 -1.01
N ARG A 263 1.85 -13.49 -0.22
CA ARG A 263 2.24 -14.06 1.08
C ARG A 263 3.00 -15.38 0.90
N SER A 264 4.00 -15.61 1.75
CA SER A 264 4.72 -16.88 1.83
C SER A 264 3.78 -18.02 2.23
N GLU A 265 4.21 -19.26 2.02
CA GLU A 265 3.43 -20.44 2.41
C GLU A 265 3.18 -20.49 3.92
N GLN A 266 4.16 -20.06 4.71
CA GLN A 266 4.04 -20.00 6.17
C GLN A 266 3.02 -18.96 6.60
N GLU A 267 3.07 -17.78 5.99
CA GLU A 267 2.17 -16.69 6.29
C GLU A 267 0.71 -16.99 5.90
N ARG A 268 0.50 -17.73 4.81
CA ARG A 268 -0.84 -18.20 4.41
C ARG A 268 -1.47 -19.18 5.39
N LYS A 269 -0.65 -19.94 6.13
CA LYS A 269 -1.13 -20.90 7.14
C LYS A 269 -1.60 -20.21 8.43
N LEU A 270 -1.16 -18.98 8.69
CA LEU A 270 -1.59 -18.23 9.87
C LEU A 270 -3.05 -17.78 9.73
N PRO A 271 -3.89 -18.01 10.76
CA PRO A 271 -5.24 -17.46 10.77
C PRO A 271 -5.23 -15.93 10.62
N PRO A 272 -6.17 -15.33 9.86
CA PRO A 272 -6.21 -13.87 9.66
C PRO A 272 -6.20 -13.05 10.95
N ALA A 273 -6.92 -13.50 11.98
CA ALA A 273 -6.95 -12.82 13.28
C ALA A 273 -5.60 -12.84 14.00
N VAL A 274 -4.81 -13.90 13.82
CA VAL A 274 -3.45 -14.02 14.38
C VAL A 274 -2.51 -13.05 13.67
N ARG A 275 -2.56 -13.00 12.33
CA ARG A 275 -1.79 -12.02 11.55
C ARG A 275 -2.11 -10.59 11.97
N ALA A 276 -3.40 -10.24 12.01
CA ALA A 276 -3.82 -8.89 12.41
C ALA A 276 -3.31 -8.52 13.82
N LYS A 277 -3.35 -9.45 14.77
CA LYS A 277 -2.85 -9.21 16.13
C LYS A 277 -1.33 -9.09 16.18
N ARG A 278 -0.61 -9.91 15.42
CA ARG A 278 0.84 -9.77 15.24
C ARG A 278 1.20 -8.39 14.70
N ASP A 279 0.57 -8.01 13.59
CA ASP A 279 0.84 -6.75 12.90
C ASP A 279 0.57 -5.54 13.81
N GLU A 280 -0.49 -5.59 14.62
CA GLU A 280 -0.78 -4.58 15.65
C GLU A 280 0.35 -4.49 16.70
N LEU A 281 0.81 -5.63 17.22
CA LEU A 281 1.89 -5.67 18.22
C LEU A 281 3.21 -5.19 17.63
N GLU A 282 3.58 -5.63 16.44
CA GLU A 282 4.82 -5.21 15.77
C GLU A 282 4.81 -3.72 15.45
N LEU A 283 3.67 -3.17 15.01
CA LEU A 283 3.51 -1.74 14.78
C LEU A 283 3.67 -0.95 16.09
N ALA A 284 3.08 -1.43 17.19
CA ALA A 284 3.21 -0.82 18.50
C ALA A 284 4.66 -0.85 19.02
N ILE A 285 5.35 -2.00 18.86
CA ILE A 285 6.77 -2.15 19.21
C ILE A 285 7.63 -1.21 18.35
N GLY A 286 7.35 -1.10 17.06
CA GLY A 286 8.05 -0.18 16.16
C GLY A 286 7.92 1.28 16.60
N LYS A 287 6.71 1.73 16.91
CA LYS A 287 6.44 3.09 17.42
C LYS A 287 7.16 3.35 18.75
N LEU A 288 7.03 2.43 19.69
CA LEU A 288 7.72 2.54 20.99
C LEU A 288 9.23 2.65 20.82
N ARG A 289 9.82 1.88 19.89
CA ARG A 289 11.24 1.95 19.57
C ARG A 289 11.66 3.33 19.02
N ASP A 290 10.82 3.94 18.19
CA ASP A 290 11.11 5.26 17.62
C ASP A 290 11.01 6.37 18.67
N GLU A 291 10.28 6.14 19.76
CA GLU A 291 10.15 7.02 20.92
C GLU A 291 11.22 6.76 22.02
N LYS A 292 12.04 5.71 21.88
CA LYS A 292 13.02 5.31 22.92
C LYS A 292 13.88 6.45 23.42
N ALA A 293 14.34 7.34 22.54
CA ALA A 293 15.19 8.46 22.90
C ALA A 293 14.48 9.56 23.74
N ALA A 294 13.15 9.55 23.77
CA ALA A 294 12.33 10.54 24.47
C ALA A 294 11.93 10.10 25.88
N MET A 295 12.31 8.88 26.32
CA MET A 295 11.91 8.33 27.62
C MET A 295 13.11 7.69 28.36
N PRO A 296 13.05 7.58 29.72
CA PRO A 296 14.04 6.84 30.50
C PRO A 296 14.11 5.37 30.11
N GLU A 297 15.31 4.80 30.06
CA GLU A 297 15.52 3.40 29.67
C GLU A 297 14.69 2.37 30.47
N PRO A 298 14.54 2.47 31.81
CA PRO A 298 13.71 1.55 32.57
C PRO A 298 12.22 1.62 32.18
N GLU A 299 11.72 2.81 31.83
CA GLU A 299 10.35 3.00 31.37
C GLU A 299 10.15 2.37 29.99
N TYR A 300 11.09 2.55 29.09
CA TYR A 300 11.07 1.90 27.79
C TYR A 300 10.95 0.37 27.89
N TYR A 301 11.79 -0.27 28.69
CA TYR A 301 11.73 -1.74 28.83
C TYR A 301 10.46 -2.21 29.57
N LYS A 302 9.96 -1.45 30.51
CA LYS A 302 8.68 -1.75 31.19
C LYS A 302 7.50 -1.76 30.20
N LEU A 303 7.52 -0.91 29.17
CA LEU A 303 6.51 -0.89 28.10
C LEU A 303 6.75 -1.97 27.04
N LEU A 304 8.01 -2.25 26.72
CA LEU A 304 8.39 -3.21 25.67
C LEU A 304 8.13 -4.67 26.08
N GLU A 305 8.48 -5.04 27.32
CA GLU A 305 8.43 -6.43 27.79
C GLU A 305 7.06 -7.07 27.61
N PRO A 306 5.91 -6.46 28.03
CA PRO A 306 4.60 -7.08 27.84
C PRO A 306 4.26 -7.27 26.36
N MET A 307 4.63 -6.35 25.47
CA MET A 307 4.37 -6.48 24.03
C MET A 307 5.13 -7.67 23.42
N LEU A 308 6.40 -7.86 23.81
CA LEU A 308 7.19 -9.00 23.36
C LEU A 308 6.67 -10.33 23.91
N LEU A 309 6.22 -10.35 25.16
CA LEU A 309 5.59 -11.55 25.75
C LEU A 309 4.28 -11.90 25.05
N ASP A 310 3.45 -10.91 24.71
CA ASP A 310 2.20 -11.14 23.98
C ASP A 310 2.47 -11.64 22.56
N LEU A 311 3.46 -11.09 21.89
CA LEU A 311 3.89 -11.58 20.57
C LEU A 311 4.39 -13.03 20.65
N ALA A 312 5.20 -13.37 21.65
CA ALA A 312 5.70 -14.74 21.86
C ALA A 312 4.54 -15.73 22.15
N ARG A 313 3.57 -15.36 22.98
CA ARG A 313 2.36 -16.17 23.26
C ARG A 313 1.54 -16.38 21.99
N LEU A 314 1.39 -15.33 21.18
CA LEU A 314 0.65 -15.41 19.93
C LEU A 314 1.25 -16.47 19.01
N TYR A 315 2.59 -16.49 18.82
CA TYR A 315 3.27 -17.50 18.02
C TYR A 315 3.21 -18.91 18.63
N GLN A 316 3.15 -19.04 19.97
CA GLN A 316 2.95 -20.34 20.62
C GLN A 316 1.56 -20.89 20.37
N SER A 317 0.54 -20.06 20.22
CA SER A 317 -0.86 -20.48 20.05
C SER A 317 -1.15 -21.10 18.67
N VAL A 318 -0.23 -20.99 17.69
CA VAL A 318 -0.39 -21.47 16.31
C VAL A 318 0.58 -22.58 15.93
N LYS A 319 1.34 -23.09 16.90
CA LYS A 319 2.15 -24.31 16.79
C LYS A 319 1.32 -25.53 17.17
#